data_9d58861dfed126a7942eaa189b8be6df
#
_entry.id   9d58861dfed126a7942eaa189b8be6df
#
_cell.length_a   1.000
_cell.length_b   1.000
_cell.length_c   1.000
_cell.angle_alpha   90.00
_cell.angle_beta   90.00
_cell.angle_gamma   90.00
#
_symmetry.space_group_name_H-M   'P 1'
#
loop_
_entity.id
_entity.type
_entity.pdbx_description
1 polymer ?
#
loop_
_entity_poly.entity_id
_entity_poly.type
_entity_poly.pdbx_seq_one_letter_code
_entity_poly.pdbx_strand_id
1 'polypeptide(L)'
;IIESHKALPNFNEWINIDLLKKNNWYTLNESLHKLHFPNNIKDTNNTNIYRQRIAYDEALARQLALNLIRKYKYKSIQKRLNYKSKLKNKLIKKLPFELTKDQNLVLMKIYKDLSSQERMFRLLQGDVGSGKTIVAFFAILHVVENGYQGALMTPTEILAYQHYNFFKEFEDYLNIKICLLTSKINK
;
A
#
# COMPACT_ATOMS: atom_id res chain seq x y z
N ILE A 1 15.58 20.05 -27.09
CA ILE A 1 16.45 18.90 -26.63
C ILE A 1 17.92 19.30 -26.63
N ILE A 2 18.49 19.82 -27.74
CA ILE A 2 19.92 20.19 -27.84
C ILE A 2 20.28 21.27 -26.81
N GLU A 3 19.51 22.35 -26.71
CA GLU A 3 19.75 23.42 -25.76
C GLU A 3 19.53 22.96 -24.31
N SER A 4 18.49 22.16 -24.04
CA SER A 4 18.25 21.59 -22.72
C SER A 4 19.38 20.67 -22.27
N HIS A 5 19.99 19.93 -23.23
CA HIS A 5 21.11 19.04 -22.93
C HIS A 5 22.41 19.79 -22.61
N LYS A 6 22.64 20.94 -23.26
CA LYS A 6 23.78 21.83 -22.95
C LYS A 6 23.65 22.52 -21.58
N ALA A 7 22.40 22.70 -21.10
CA ALA A 7 22.10 23.27 -19.80
C ALA A 7 22.09 22.26 -18.65
N LEU A 8 22.24 20.96 -18.93
CA LEU A 8 22.30 19.94 -17.88
C LEU A 8 23.60 20.09 -17.09
N PRO A 9 23.55 20.19 -15.76
CA PRO A 9 24.71 20.16 -14.92
C PRO A 9 25.43 18.82 -15.05
N ASN A 10 26.73 18.81 -14.85
CA ASN A 10 27.48 17.56 -14.77
C ASN A 10 27.18 16.89 -13.42
N PHE A 11 26.30 15.90 -13.43
CA PHE A 11 25.93 15.16 -12.22
C PHE A 11 27.05 14.21 -11.83
N ASN A 12 27.46 14.25 -10.58
CA ASN A 12 28.33 13.22 -10.03
C ASN A 12 27.60 11.87 -10.05
N GLU A 13 28.31 10.81 -10.43
CA GLU A 13 27.75 9.46 -10.41
C GLU A 13 27.43 9.05 -8.96
N TRP A 14 26.18 8.69 -8.70
CA TRP A 14 25.68 8.37 -7.37
C TRP A 14 25.48 6.86 -7.16
N ILE A 15 25.50 6.08 -8.24
CA ILE A 15 25.48 4.62 -8.15
C ILE A 15 26.88 4.10 -7.85
N ASN A 16 26.93 3.05 -7.03
CA ASN A 16 28.16 2.34 -6.75
C ASN A 16 28.78 1.80 -8.04
N ILE A 17 30.08 2.07 -8.22
CA ILE A 17 30.86 1.66 -9.39
C ILE A 17 30.80 0.15 -9.64
N ASP A 18 30.75 -0.65 -8.59
CA ASP A 18 30.65 -2.11 -8.73
C ASP A 18 29.32 -2.53 -9.35
N LEU A 19 28.22 -1.82 -9.00
CA LEU A 19 26.91 -2.08 -9.59
C LEU A 19 26.85 -1.68 -11.07
N LEU A 20 27.48 -0.57 -11.44
CA LEU A 20 27.61 -0.15 -12.83
C LEU A 20 28.37 -1.20 -13.64
N LYS A 21 29.52 -1.65 -13.14
CA LYS A 21 30.33 -2.69 -13.79
C LYS A 21 29.60 -4.01 -13.94
N LYS A 22 28.92 -4.47 -12.88
CA LYS A 22 28.16 -5.73 -12.88
C LYS A 22 27.08 -5.78 -13.95
N ASN A 23 26.42 -4.64 -14.21
CA ASN A 23 25.34 -4.53 -15.18
C ASN A 23 25.81 -3.97 -16.54
N ASN A 24 27.09 -3.68 -16.71
CA ASN A 24 27.65 -2.99 -17.87
C ASN A 24 26.97 -1.65 -18.15
N TRP A 25 26.54 -0.94 -17.11
CA TRP A 25 25.87 0.34 -17.25
C TRP A 25 26.88 1.48 -17.40
N TYR A 26 26.48 2.46 -18.17
CA TYR A 26 27.18 3.73 -18.32
C TYR A 26 26.83 4.69 -17.19
N THR A 27 27.57 5.78 -17.07
CA THR A 27 27.24 6.86 -16.14
C THR A 27 25.89 7.50 -16.49
N LEU A 28 25.29 8.24 -15.53
CA LEU A 28 24.04 8.94 -15.76
C LEU A 28 24.13 9.90 -16.96
N ASN A 29 25.20 10.71 -17.00
CA ASN A 29 25.40 11.70 -18.07
C ASN A 29 25.57 11.05 -19.45
N GLU A 30 26.38 9.98 -19.54
CA GLU A 30 26.54 9.22 -20.78
C GLU A 30 25.26 8.57 -21.23
N SER A 31 24.50 7.97 -20.31
CA SER A 31 23.21 7.33 -20.61
C SER A 31 22.18 8.33 -21.11
N LEU A 32 22.07 9.50 -20.48
CA LEU A 32 21.20 10.57 -20.94
C LEU A 32 21.61 11.07 -22.34
N HIS A 33 22.92 11.26 -22.57
CA HIS A 33 23.42 11.71 -23.88
C HIS A 33 23.05 10.68 -24.95
N LYS A 34 23.35 9.40 -24.74
CA LYS A 34 23.12 8.34 -25.75
C LYS A 34 21.63 8.11 -26.04
N LEU A 35 20.74 8.32 -25.05
CA LEU A 35 19.29 8.24 -25.28
C LEU A 35 18.75 9.38 -26.13
N HIS A 36 19.28 10.59 -25.98
CA HIS A 36 18.84 11.74 -26.76
C HIS A 36 19.55 11.88 -28.11
N PHE A 37 20.78 11.35 -28.22
CA PHE A 37 21.61 11.36 -29.45
C PHE A 37 22.06 9.94 -29.77
N PRO A 38 21.15 9.05 -30.23
CA PRO A 38 21.52 7.68 -30.58
C PRO A 38 22.40 7.65 -31.81
N ASN A 39 23.48 6.88 -31.74
CA ASN A 39 24.40 6.71 -32.87
C ASN A 39 23.92 5.64 -33.85
N ASN A 40 23.12 4.65 -33.34
CA ASN A 40 22.64 3.51 -34.10
C ASN A 40 21.15 3.24 -33.82
N ILE A 41 20.47 2.58 -34.76
CA ILE A 41 19.07 2.13 -34.59
C ILE A 41 18.93 1.22 -33.35
N LYS A 42 19.97 0.44 -33.02
CA LYS A 42 19.95 -0.40 -31.81
C LYS A 42 19.85 0.39 -30.51
N ASP A 43 20.35 1.62 -30.51
CA ASP A 43 20.30 2.51 -29.34
C ASP A 43 18.87 3.04 -29.07
N THR A 44 17.95 2.93 -30.03
CA THR A 44 16.55 3.32 -29.87
C THR A 44 15.67 2.20 -29.31
N ASN A 45 16.21 0.99 -29.14
CA ASN A 45 15.47 -0.15 -28.63
C ASN A 45 15.04 0.05 -27.18
N ASN A 46 13.82 -0.38 -26.84
CA ASN A 46 13.29 -0.26 -25.49
C ASN A 46 14.11 -1.02 -24.43
N THR A 47 14.91 -1.99 -24.82
CA THR A 47 15.75 -2.81 -23.95
C THR A 47 17.22 -2.40 -23.95
N ASN A 48 17.56 -1.23 -24.52
CA ASN A 48 18.94 -0.80 -24.57
C ASN A 48 19.49 -0.49 -23.16
N ILE A 49 20.79 -0.60 -23.01
CA ILE A 49 21.51 -0.49 -21.74
C ILE A 49 21.38 0.92 -21.11
N TYR A 50 21.32 1.95 -21.92
CA TYR A 50 21.16 3.35 -21.48
C TYR A 50 19.78 3.57 -20.85
N ARG A 51 18.74 2.99 -21.46
CA ARG A 51 17.38 3.06 -20.94
C ARG A 51 17.22 2.27 -19.64
N GLN A 52 17.85 1.09 -19.56
CA GLN A 52 17.86 0.30 -18.32
C GLN A 52 18.49 1.08 -17.16
N ARG A 53 19.58 1.79 -17.43
CA ARG A 53 20.25 2.65 -16.42
C ARG A 53 19.32 3.74 -15.89
N ILE A 54 18.64 4.47 -16.76
CA ILE A 54 17.69 5.52 -16.34
C ILE A 54 16.47 4.94 -15.63
N ALA A 55 15.93 3.83 -16.13
CA ALA A 55 14.82 3.14 -15.49
C ALA A 55 15.15 2.66 -14.06
N TYR A 56 16.40 2.22 -13.85
CA TYR A 56 16.88 1.87 -12.52
C TYR A 56 16.89 3.09 -11.58
N ASP A 57 17.38 4.24 -12.03
CA ASP A 57 17.39 5.46 -11.23
C ASP A 57 15.99 5.90 -10.82
N GLU A 58 15.06 5.89 -11.77
CA GLU A 58 13.67 6.24 -11.49
C GLU A 58 13.03 5.27 -10.48
N ALA A 59 13.23 3.97 -10.70
CA ALA A 59 12.71 2.95 -9.79
C ALA A 59 13.30 3.08 -8.39
N LEU A 60 14.60 3.32 -8.28
CA LEU A 60 15.29 3.49 -7.00
C LEU A 60 14.84 4.78 -6.29
N ALA A 61 14.78 5.90 -6.99
CA ALA A 61 14.30 7.16 -6.44
C ALA A 61 12.87 7.00 -5.86
N ARG A 62 11.99 6.31 -6.60
CA ARG A 62 10.63 5.99 -6.15
C ARG A 62 10.62 5.12 -4.89
N GLN A 63 11.45 4.08 -4.85
CA GLN A 63 11.55 3.20 -3.68
C GLN A 63 12.13 3.93 -2.46
N LEU A 64 13.13 4.79 -2.66
CA LEU A 64 13.69 5.61 -1.58
C LEU A 64 12.65 6.58 -1.03
N ALA A 65 11.92 7.28 -1.90
CA ALA A 65 10.84 8.18 -1.48
C ALA A 65 9.77 7.44 -0.66
N LEU A 66 9.33 6.28 -1.12
CA LEU A 66 8.37 5.45 -0.39
C LEU A 66 8.91 4.98 0.97
N ASN A 67 10.19 4.59 1.03
CA ASN A 67 10.83 4.19 2.29
C ASN A 67 10.96 5.37 3.27
N LEU A 68 11.29 6.56 2.79
CA LEU A 68 11.33 7.76 3.61
C LEU A 68 9.94 8.09 4.18
N ILE A 69 8.91 8.07 3.33
CA ILE A 69 7.52 8.29 3.76
C ILE A 69 7.10 7.25 4.80
N ARG A 70 7.43 5.98 4.58
CA ARG A 70 7.17 4.90 5.55
C ARG A 70 7.88 5.20 6.88
N LYS A 71 9.17 5.48 6.86
CA LYS A 71 9.97 5.79 8.06
C LYS A 71 9.39 6.98 8.84
N TYR A 72 8.91 8.01 8.14
CA TYR A 72 8.24 9.15 8.78
C TYR A 72 6.89 8.76 9.41
N LYS A 73 6.09 7.96 8.71
CA LYS A 73 4.78 7.50 9.21
C LYS A 73 4.90 6.54 10.40
N TYR A 74 5.90 5.66 10.41
CA TYR A 74 6.14 4.73 11.51
C TYR A 74 6.65 5.40 12.80
N LYS A 75 7.25 6.59 12.70
CA LYS A 75 7.71 7.34 13.88
C LYS A 75 6.59 7.87 14.79
N SER A 76 5.35 7.91 14.33
CA SER A 76 4.25 8.32 15.19
C SER A 76 3.77 7.14 16.03
N ILE A 77 4.01 7.23 17.33
CA ILE A 77 3.61 6.25 18.32
C ILE A 77 2.08 6.13 18.33
N GLN A 78 1.57 4.90 18.16
CA GLN A 78 0.16 4.61 18.42
C GLN A 78 -0.02 3.88 19.75
N LYS A 79 -1.21 3.98 20.33
CA LYS A 79 -1.59 3.11 21.44
C LYS A 79 -1.64 1.65 20.97
N ARG A 80 -0.96 0.76 21.65
CA ARG A 80 -1.06 -0.68 21.41
C ARG A 80 -2.48 -1.14 21.69
N LEU A 81 -3.03 -1.90 20.76
CA LEU A 81 -4.30 -2.57 21.00
C LEU A 81 -4.02 -3.94 21.63
N ASN A 82 -4.76 -4.25 22.70
CA ASN A 82 -4.67 -5.56 23.30
C ASN A 82 -5.40 -6.57 22.41
N TYR A 83 -4.82 -7.77 22.29
CA TYR A 83 -5.52 -8.81 21.54
C TYR A 83 -6.79 -9.22 22.30
N LYS A 84 -7.93 -9.00 21.66
CA LYS A 84 -9.25 -9.41 22.13
C LYS A 84 -9.94 -10.20 21.02
N SER A 85 -10.74 -11.19 21.38
CA SER A 85 -11.35 -12.09 20.41
C SER A 85 -12.86 -12.28 20.58
N LYS A 86 -13.49 -11.56 21.50
CA LYS A 86 -14.92 -11.72 21.79
C LYS A 86 -15.80 -11.39 20.58
N LEU A 87 -15.60 -10.20 19.97
CA LEU A 87 -16.36 -9.79 18.78
C LEU A 87 -15.98 -10.65 17.57
N LYS A 88 -14.70 -10.98 17.41
CA LYS A 88 -14.24 -11.91 16.38
C LYS A 88 -14.99 -13.25 16.46
N ASN A 89 -15.01 -13.86 17.64
CA ASN A 89 -15.64 -15.17 17.83
C ASN A 89 -17.17 -15.12 17.65
N LYS A 90 -17.80 -14.01 18.05
CA LYS A 90 -19.23 -13.80 17.78
C LYS A 90 -19.48 -13.72 16.26
N LEU A 91 -18.70 -12.90 15.54
CA LEU A 91 -18.90 -12.78 14.11
C LEU A 91 -18.68 -14.11 13.36
N ILE A 92 -17.63 -14.87 13.70
CA ILE A 92 -17.36 -16.19 13.09
C ILE A 92 -18.58 -17.13 13.25
N LYS A 93 -19.23 -17.14 14.42
CA LYS A 93 -20.43 -17.98 14.67
C LYS A 93 -21.65 -17.56 13.85
N LYS A 94 -21.70 -16.30 13.42
CA LYS A 94 -22.85 -15.76 12.67
C LYS A 94 -22.66 -15.79 11.16
N LEU A 95 -21.39 -15.90 10.70
CA LEU A 95 -21.11 -15.97 9.27
C LEU A 95 -21.64 -17.26 8.66
N PRO A 96 -22.23 -17.21 7.44
CA PRO A 96 -22.72 -18.41 6.73
C PRO A 96 -21.60 -19.22 6.07
N PHE A 97 -20.32 -18.85 6.26
CA PHE A 97 -19.15 -19.48 5.69
C PHE A 97 -17.97 -19.44 6.67
N GLU A 98 -17.00 -20.30 6.45
CA GLU A 98 -15.74 -20.30 7.20
C GLU A 98 -14.69 -19.40 6.52
N LEU A 99 -13.83 -18.81 7.34
CA LEU A 99 -12.68 -18.06 6.82
C LEU A 99 -11.66 -19.00 6.21
N THR A 100 -11.13 -18.64 5.05
CA THR A 100 -10.05 -19.39 4.41
C THR A 100 -8.76 -19.33 5.25
N LYS A 101 -7.84 -20.24 4.97
CA LYS A 101 -6.50 -20.26 5.61
C LYS A 101 -5.76 -18.95 5.40
N ASP A 102 -5.83 -18.38 4.19
CA ASP A 102 -5.16 -17.13 3.85
C ASP A 102 -5.79 -15.93 4.56
N GLN A 103 -7.13 -15.87 4.64
CA GLN A 103 -7.82 -14.83 5.42
C GLN A 103 -7.42 -14.87 6.90
N ASN A 104 -7.35 -16.07 7.50
CA ASN A 104 -6.90 -16.24 8.88
C ASN A 104 -5.44 -15.80 9.06
N LEU A 105 -4.54 -16.16 8.13
CA LEU A 105 -3.14 -15.76 8.17
C LEU A 105 -2.99 -14.24 8.09
N VAL A 106 -3.74 -13.60 7.18
CA VAL A 106 -3.73 -12.14 7.01
C VAL A 106 -4.26 -11.45 8.27
N LEU A 107 -5.34 -11.93 8.86
CA LEU A 107 -5.89 -11.40 10.10
C LEU A 107 -4.89 -11.48 11.26
N MET A 108 -4.16 -12.59 11.40
CA MET A 108 -3.10 -12.68 12.41
C MET A 108 -2.02 -11.61 12.22
N LYS A 109 -1.61 -11.37 10.97
CA LYS A 109 -0.64 -10.31 10.65
C LYS A 109 -1.18 -8.91 10.98
N ILE A 110 -2.44 -8.63 10.64
CA ILE A 110 -3.11 -7.35 10.96
C ILE A 110 -3.19 -7.14 12.47
N TYR A 111 -3.61 -8.15 13.23
CA TYR A 111 -3.69 -8.04 14.69
C TYR A 111 -2.31 -7.84 15.33
N LYS A 112 -1.26 -8.49 14.81
CA LYS A 112 0.12 -8.25 15.24
C LYS A 112 0.53 -6.80 15.01
N ASP A 113 0.24 -6.25 13.84
CA ASP A 113 0.55 -4.84 13.53
C ASP A 113 -0.22 -3.89 14.45
N LEU A 114 -1.52 -4.12 14.66
CA LEU A 114 -2.35 -3.29 15.54
C LEU A 114 -1.93 -3.37 17.01
N SER A 115 -1.28 -4.47 17.42
CA SER A 115 -0.73 -4.64 18.76
C SER A 115 0.68 -4.06 18.91
N SER A 116 1.28 -3.55 17.84
CA SER A 116 2.60 -2.89 17.87
C SER A 116 2.50 -1.44 18.33
N GLN A 117 3.64 -0.80 18.59
CA GLN A 117 3.69 0.65 18.83
C GLN A 117 3.73 1.47 17.53
N GLU A 118 3.94 0.80 16.41
CA GLU A 118 4.05 1.43 15.11
C GLU A 118 2.68 1.48 14.44
N ARG A 119 2.38 2.56 13.71
CA ARG A 119 1.15 2.64 12.95
C ARG A 119 1.11 1.58 11.86
N MET A 120 0.03 0.81 11.83
CA MET A 120 -0.19 -0.13 10.75
C MET A 120 -0.40 0.60 9.43
N PHE A 121 0.40 0.25 8.45
CA PHE A 121 0.26 0.68 7.05
C PHE A 121 0.41 -0.53 6.15
N ARG A 122 -0.70 -1.21 5.90
CA ARG A 122 -0.72 -2.50 5.19
C ARG A 122 -1.62 -2.45 3.97
N LEU A 123 -1.10 -2.90 2.84
CA LEU A 123 -1.88 -3.17 1.64
C LEU A 123 -2.42 -4.60 1.71
N LEU A 124 -3.73 -4.76 1.58
CA LEU A 124 -4.39 -6.05 1.39
C LEU A 124 -4.74 -6.21 -0.08
N GLN A 125 -4.05 -7.11 -0.76
CA GLN A 125 -4.25 -7.41 -2.17
C GLN A 125 -4.88 -8.80 -2.33
N GLY A 126 -5.74 -8.95 -3.32
CA GLY A 126 -6.40 -10.20 -3.66
C GLY A 126 -7.41 -9.99 -4.78
N ASP A 127 -7.86 -11.05 -5.40
CA ASP A 127 -8.82 -11.02 -6.51
C ASP A 127 -10.20 -10.49 -6.10
N VAL A 128 -11.02 -10.15 -7.07
CA VAL A 128 -12.43 -9.81 -6.83
C VAL A 128 -13.11 -11.04 -6.24
N GLY A 129 -13.90 -10.83 -5.17
CA GLY A 129 -14.57 -11.94 -4.46
C GLY A 129 -13.70 -12.69 -3.45
N SER A 130 -12.42 -12.38 -3.28
CA SER A 130 -11.54 -13.04 -2.29
C SER A 130 -11.88 -12.75 -0.81
N GLY A 131 -12.91 -11.94 -0.55
CA GLY A 131 -13.36 -11.63 0.80
C GLY A 131 -12.54 -10.56 1.52
N LYS A 132 -11.90 -9.63 0.82
CA LYS A 132 -11.16 -8.50 1.43
C LYS A 132 -12.01 -7.68 2.39
N THR A 133 -13.29 -7.50 2.09
CA THR A 133 -14.24 -6.75 2.92
C THR A 133 -14.44 -7.37 4.28
N ILE A 134 -14.58 -8.70 4.36
CA ILE A 134 -14.73 -9.40 5.63
C ILE A 134 -13.46 -9.29 6.48
N VAL A 135 -12.28 -9.35 5.86
CA VAL A 135 -11.00 -9.14 6.57
C VAL A 135 -10.92 -7.73 7.14
N ALA A 136 -11.33 -6.70 6.37
CA ALA A 136 -11.40 -5.32 6.85
C ALA A 136 -12.40 -5.19 8.01
N PHE A 137 -13.54 -5.85 7.96
CA PHE A 137 -14.52 -5.84 9.04
C PHE A 137 -13.97 -6.44 10.33
N PHE A 138 -13.29 -7.59 10.27
CA PHE A 138 -12.61 -8.17 11.42
C PHE A 138 -11.56 -7.24 12.03
N ALA A 139 -10.79 -6.54 11.19
CA ALA A 139 -9.80 -5.57 11.64
C ALA A 139 -10.46 -4.40 12.39
N ILE A 140 -11.58 -3.87 11.86
CA ILE A 140 -12.38 -2.82 12.51
C ILE A 140 -12.96 -3.30 13.83
N LEU A 141 -13.52 -4.51 13.87
CA LEU A 141 -14.08 -5.08 15.10
C LEU A 141 -13.02 -5.21 16.21
N HIS A 142 -11.78 -5.56 15.84
CA HIS A 142 -10.69 -5.60 16.82
C HIS A 142 -10.39 -4.21 17.42
N VAL A 143 -10.44 -3.16 16.61
CA VAL A 143 -10.29 -1.77 17.05
C VAL A 143 -11.45 -1.36 17.96
N VAL A 144 -12.69 -1.67 17.57
CA VAL A 144 -13.91 -1.37 18.33
C VAL A 144 -13.92 -2.10 19.68
N GLU A 145 -13.52 -3.37 19.71
CA GLU A 145 -13.41 -4.15 20.94
C GLU A 145 -12.39 -3.58 21.94
N ASN A 146 -11.43 -2.79 21.47
CA ASN A 146 -10.49 -2.05 22.29
C ASN A 146 -10.99 -0.66 22.73
N GLY A 147 -12.25 -0.30 22.38
CA GLY A 147 -12.87 0.96 22.79
C GLY A 147 -12.57 2.13 21.85
N TYR A 148 -12.12 1.87 20.64
CA TYR A 148 -11.87 2.89 19.61
C TYR A 148 -12.91 2.82 18.49
N GLN A 149 -12.95 3.83 17.65
CA GLN A 149 -13.77 3.88 16.46
C GLN A 149 -12.98 3.39 15.23
N GLY A 150 -13.67 2.65 14.35
CA GLY A 150 -13.14 2.28 13.04
C GLY A 150 -13.90 2.99 11.93
N ALA A 151 -13.21 3.39 10.88
CA ALA A 151 -13.79 3.99 9.69
C ALA A 151 -13.36 3.23 8.44
N LEU A 152 -14.32 2.90 7.56
CA LEU A 152 -14.07 2.32 6.25
C LEU A 152 -14.39 3.36 5.19
N MET A 153 -13.37 3.77 4.45
CA MET A 153 -13.53 4.70 3.32
C MET A 153 -13.67 3.93 2.02
N THR A 154 -14.57 4.38 1.17
CA THR A 154 -14.80 3.81 -0.16
C THR A 154 -14.77 4.89 -1.22
N PRO A 155 -14.37 4.57 -2.48
CA PRO A 155 -14.29 5.56 -3.54
C PRO A 155 -15.64 6.07 -4.05
N THR A 156 -16.73 5.34 -3.81
CA THR A 156 -18.07 5.70 -4.29
C THR A 156 -19.13 5.50 -3.20
N GLU A 157 -20.21 6.29 -3.28
CA GLU A 157 -21.38 6.15 -2.38
C GLU A 157 -22.03 4.77 -2.51
N ILE A 158 -22.09 4.21 -3.73
CA ILE A 158 -22.68 2.88 -3.96
C ILE A 158 -21.94 1.82 -3.15
N LEU A 159 -20.62 1.83 -3.18
CA LEU A 159 -19.81 0.91 -2.37
C LEU A 159 -19.97 1.17 -0.87
N ALA A 160 -20.10 2.43 -0.45
CA ALA A 160 -20.38 2.76 0.95
C ALA A 160 -21.70 2.15 1.41
N TYR A 161 -22.77 2.28 0.62
CA TYR A 161 -24.07 1.64 0.92
C TYR A 161 -23.98 0.12 0.95
N GLN A 162 -23.28 -0.51 0.01
CA GLN A 162 -23.10 -1.96 -0.02
C GLN A 162 -22.39 -2.47 1.24
N HIS A 163 -21.30 -1.84 1.66
CA HIS A 163 -20.59 -2.22 2.87
C HIS A 163 -21.40 -1.92 4.12
N TYR A 164 -22.10 -0.79 4.18
CA TYR A 164 -22.97 -0.44 5.29
C TYR A 164 -24.06 -1.50 5.48
N ASN A 165 -24.81 -1.86 4.43
CA ASN A 165 -25.88 -2.84 4.50
C ASN A 165 -25.33 -4.20 4.98
N PHE A 166 -24.20 -4.64 4.44
CA PHE A 166 -23.57 -5.88 4.85
C PHE A 166 -23.17 -5.87 6.35
N PHE A 167 -22.57 -4.79 6.82
CA PHE A 167 -22.16 -4.72 8.22
C PHE A 167 -23.34 -4.53 9.17
N LYS A 168 -24.38 -3.84 8.72
CA LYS A 168 -25.59 -3.57 9.50
C LYS A 168 -26.31 -4.85 9.91
N GLU A 169 -26.24 -5.92 9.12
CA GLU A 169 -26.80 -7.22 9.46
C GLU A 169 -26.23 -7.83 10.77
N PHE A 170 -25.06 -7.38 11.18
CA PHE A 170 -24.38 -7.88 12.38
C PHE A 170 -24.46 -6.91 13.57
N GLU A 171 -24.99 -5.70 13.39
CA GLU A 171 -24.98 -4.62 14.38
C GLU A 171 -25.56 -5.06 15.73
N ASP A 172 -26.79 -5.53 15.74
CA ASP A 172 -27.48 -5.92 16.95
C ASP A 172 -26.83 -7.15 17.61
N TYR A 173 -26.46 -8.13 16.81
CA TYR A 173 -25.84 -9.37 17.31
C TYR A 173 -24.47 -9.11 17.95
N LEU A 174 -23.70 -8.20 17.39
CA LEU A 174 -22.38 -7.82 17.92
C LEU A 174 -22.50 -6.75 19.03
N ASN A 175 -23.65 -6.10 19.16
CA ASN A 175 -23.88 -4.95 20.04
C ASN A 175 -22.87 -3.82 19.78
N ILE A 176 -22.78 -3.41 18.52
CA ILE A 176 -21.96 -2.28 18.05
C ILE A 176 -22.86 -1.28 17.32
N LYS A 177 -22.41 -0.07 17.13
CA LYS A 177 -23.14 0.95 16.38
C LYS A 177 -22.42 1.25 15.06
N ILE A 178 -23.16 1.16 13.94
CA ILE A 178 -22.66 1.36 12.60
C ILE A 178 -23.37 2.54 11.96
N CYS A 179 -22.60 3.51 11.46
CA CYS A 179 -23.10 4.71 10.81
C CYS A 179 -22.61 4.78 9.37
N LEU A 180 -23.47 5.21 8.46
CA LEU A 180 -23.12 5.54 7.09
C LEU A 180 -22.90 7.06 7.00
N LEU A 181 -21.80 7.47 6.38
CA LEU A 181 -21.49 8.87 6.11
C LEU A 181 -21.32 9.06 4.60
N THR A 182 -22.23 9.79 3.98
CA THR A 182 -22.16 10.19 2.55
C THR A 182 -22.50 11.66 2.43
N SER A 183 -22.24 12.24 1.25
CA SER A 183 -22.54 13.66 0.99
C SER A 183 -24.03 14.01 1.12
N LYS A 184 -24.92 13.02 0.98
CA LYS A 184 -26.38 13.19 1.00
C LYS A 184 -26.99 13.08 2.40
N ILE A 185 -26.22 12.65 3.40
CA ILE A 185 -26.72 12.55 4.77
C ILE A 185 -26.47 13.90 5.45
N ASN A 186 -27.55 14.66 5.66
CA ASN A 186 -27.50 15.86 6.47
C ASN A 186 -26.99 15.52 7.90
N LYS A 187 -26.10 16.37 8.39
CA LYS A 187 -25.54 16.26 9.75
C LYS A 187 -26.60 16.44 10.82
#